data_b0708e22b9c9bf73814f6aa9012a4b91
#
_entry.id   b0708e22b9c9bf73814f6aa9012a4b91
#
_cell.length_a   1.000
_cell.length_b   1.000
_cell.length_c   1.000
_cell.angle_alpha   90.00
_cell.angle_beta   90.00
_cell.angle_gamma   90.00
#
_symmetry.space_group_name_H-M   'P 1'
#
loop_
_entity.id
_entity.type
_entity.pdbx_description
1 polymer ?
#
loop_
_entity_poly.entity_id
_entity_poly.type
_entity_poly.pdbx_seq_one_letter_code
_entity_poly.pdbx_strand_id
1 'polypeptide(L)'
;KQVKRILLQGREVLFSGTPCQIAGLRNYLHCDYDNLITVDLICGGVPSRFLIDKFIECEPYQVKGIVSFRTKEHGWTPRGFKYNLKVMDGKGIIHDYTNERNLISTGFACEMTNRYSCYKCQFAGTHRMSDFTIGDCWGVSVFKEQHTDGVSAIIAHSEESVALLKDAHAFLEVHEANLSDIVAHNKRICLCKDNTF
;
A
#
# COMPACT_ATOMS: atom_id res chain seq x y z
N LYS A 1 7.49 13.98 15.23
CA LYS A 1 8.16 14.22 16.52
C LYS A 1 8.74 12.94 17.14
N GLN A 2 7.96 11.86 17.24
CA GLN A 2 8.43 10.60 17.84
C GLN A 2 9.64 10.01 17.11
N VAL A 3 9.59 9.88 15.79
CA VAL A 3 10.70 9.37 14.97
C VAL A 3 11.98 10.17 15.25
N LYS A 4 11.94 11.51 15.12
CA LYS A 4 13.11 12.38 15.36
C LYS A 4 13.72 12.18 16.75
N ARG A 5 12.86 12.02 17.77
CA ARG A 5 13.33 11.78 19.15
C ARG A 5 14.11 10.47 19.27
N ILE A 6 13.63 9.40 18.61
CA ILE A 6 14.25 8.06 18.65
C ILE A 6 15.59 8.08 17.89
N LEU A 7 15.62 8.71 16.71
CA LEU A 7 16.84 8.86 15.91
C LEU A 7 17.93 9.61 16.67
N LEU A 8 17.59 10.71 17.36
CA LEU A 8 18.53 11.48 18.17
C LEU A 8 19.06 10.71 19.40
N GLN A 9 18.43 9.61 19.78
CA GLN A 9 18.93 8.69 20.81
C GLN A 9 19.90 7.63 20.23
N GLY A 10 20.26 7.73 18.94
CA GLY A 10 21.12 6.75 18.27
C GLY A 10 20.48 5.41 17.98
N ARG A 11 19.14 5.29 18.13
CA ARG A 11 18.41 4.05 17.86
C ARG A 11 18.02 3.97 16.41
N GLU A 12 18.08 2.77 15.86
CA GLU A 12 17.57 2.49 14.52
C GLU A 12 16.05 2.63 14.45
N VAL A 13 15.58 3.19 13.34
CA VAL A 13 14.14 3.38 13.05
C VAL A 13 13.85 2.86 11.64
N LEU A 14 12.93 1.92 11.53
CA LEU A 14 12.28 1.58 10.28
C LEU A 14 10.93 2.30 10.25
N PHE A 15 10.72 3.15 9.26
CA PHE A 15 9.46 3.87 9.06
C PHE A 15 8.82 3.46 7.75
N SER A 16 7.58 2.96 7.82
CA SER A 16 6.78 2.63 6.63
C SER A 16 5.60 3.58 6.45
N GLY A 17 5.26 3.86 5.19
CA GLY A 17 4.14 4.73 4.88
C GLY A 17 3.87 4.86 3.39
N THR A 18 2.93 5.72 3.01
CA THR A 18 2.74 6.07 1.61
C THR A 18 3.89 6.99 1.14
N PRO A 19 4.16 7.08 -0.18
CA PRO A 19 5.25 7.93 -0.68
C PRO A 19 5.18 9.39 -0.20
N CYS A 20 3.98 9.96 -0.12
CA CYS A 20 3.78 11.31 0.40
C CYS A 20 4.05 11.43 1.91
N GLN A 21 3.84 10.36 2.68
CA GLN A 21 4.18 10.33 4.11
C GLN A 21 5.69 10.25 4.32
N ILE A 22 6.40 9.46 3.49
CA ILE A 22 7.87 9.43 3.52
C ILE A 22 8.44 10.81 3.17
N ALA A 23 7.96 11.42 2.10
CA ALA A 23 8.36 12.78 1.72
C ALA A 23 8.10 13.79 2.85
N GLY A 24 6.94 13.70 3.48
CA GLY A 24 6.59 14.54 4.64
C GLY A 24 7.52 14.31 5.84
N LEU A 25 7.92 13.06 6.10
CA LEU A 25 8.87 12.73 7.16
C LEU A 25 10.24 13.33 6.87
N ARG A 26 10.80 13.08 5.66
CA ARG A 26 12.12 13.61 5.27
C ARG A 26 12.15 15.14 5.32
N ASN A 27 11.11 15.80 4.82
CA ASN A 27 10.98 17.25 4.93
C ASN A 27 10.92 17.74 6.39
N TYR A 28 10.25 17.01 7.28
CA TYR A 28 10.19 17.36 8.70
C TYR A 28 11.53 17.17 9.42
N LEU A 29 12.32 16.17 9.02
CA LEU A 29 13.61 15.87 9.64
C LEU A 29 14.67 16.92 9.28
N HIS A 30 14.62 17.48 8.05
CA HIS A 30 15.55 18.48 7.48
C HIS A 30 17.00 18.00 7.28
N CYS A 31 17.31 16.76 7.59
CA CYS A 31 18.61 16.12 7.36
C CYS A 31 18.43 14.62 7.24
N ASP A 32 19.40 13.95 6.63
CA ASP A 32 19.46 12.52 6.58
C ASP A 32 19.99 11.94 7.90
N TYR A 33 19.60 10.73 8.19
CA TYR A 33 19.97 9.96 9.37
C TYR A 33 20.37 8.56 8.95
N ASP A 34 21.60 8.15 9.24
CA ASP A 34 22.12 6.80 8.89
C ASP A 34 21.36 5.68 9.60
N ASN A 35 20.71 6.00 10.71
CA ASN A 35 19.88 5.08 11.49
C ASN A 35 18.39 5.11 11.14
N LEU A 36 18.02 5.66 9.97
CA LEU A 36 16.64 5.68 9.46
C LEU A 36 16.52 4.88 8.17
N ILE A 37 15.72 3.84 8.20
CA ILE A 37 15.29 3.08 7.02
C ILE A 37 13.85 3.46 6.71
N THR A 38 13.57 3.81 5.47
CA THR A 38 12.22 4.19 5.01
C THR A 38 11.71 3.22 3.95
N VAL A 39 10.46 2.80 4.11
CA VAL A 39 9.78 1.89 3.19
C VAL A 39 8.48 2.51 2.74
N ASP A 40 8.32 2.77 1.47
CA ASP A 40 7.04 3.20 0.94
C ASP A 40 6.28 2.06 0.23
N LEU A 41 5.06 2.36 -0.18
CA LEU A 41 4.15 1.42 -0.80
C LEU A 41 3.91 1.79 -2.27
N ILE A 42 3.63 0.79 -3.11
CA ILE A 42 2.98 1.02 -4.40
C ILE A 42 1.55 1.50 -4.10
N CYS A 43 1.39 2.83 -4.05
CA CYS A 43 0.20 3.47 -3.50
C CYS A 43 -0.90 3.63 -4.55
N GLY A 44 -2.05 3.02 -4.29
CA GLY A 44 -3.26 3.16 -5.10
C GLY A 44 -4.09 4.42 -4.81
N GLY A 45 -3.62 5.33 -3.95
CA GLY A 45 -4.39 6.48 -3.47
C GLY A 45 -5.08 6.20 -2.14
N VAL A 46 -5.76 7.20 -1.62
CA VAL A 46 -6.49 7.12 -0.35
C VAL A 46 -7.93 7.54 -0.59
N PRO A 47 -8.92 6.70 -0.27
CA PRO A 47 -10.33 7.05 -0.38
C PRO A 47 -10.68 8.29 0.47
N SER A 48 -11.65 9.05 0.00
CA SER A 48 -12.20 10.17 0.78
C SER A 48 -12.88 9.65 2.04
N ARG A 49 -12.62 10.29 3.17
CA ARG A 49 -13.29 9.99 4.44
C ARG A 49 -14.81 10.16 4.32
N PHE A 50 -15.23 11.15 3.57
CA PHE A 50 -16.65 11.43 3.32
C PHE A 50 -17.39 10.22 2.73
N LEU A 51 -16.75 9.46 1.84
CA LEU A 51 -17.35 8.26 1.27
C LEU A 51 -17.60 7.18 2.33
N ILE A 52 -16.61 6.98 3.22
CA ILE A 52 -16.73 6.01 4.31
C ILE A 52 -17.84 6.42 5.28
N ASP A 53 -17.91 7.69 5.62
CA ASP A 53 -18.95 8.22 6.51
C ASP A 53 -20.34 8.05 5.86
N LYS A 54 -20.48 8.33 4.56
CA LYS A 54 -21.74 8.09 3.82
C LYS A 54 -22.11 6.62 3.70
N PHE A 55 -21.13 5.74 3.49
CA PHE A 55 -21.39 4.30 3.53
C PHE A 55 -21.97 3.89 4.89
N ILE A 56 -21.35 4.34 5.98
CA ILE A 56 -21.79 4.05 7.35
C ILE A 56 -23.20 4.58 7.60
N GLU A 57 -23.52 5.79 7.13
CA GLU A 57 -24.85 6.39 7.27
C GLU A 57 -25.96 5.65 6.51
N CYS A 58 -25.61 5.00 5.39
CA CYS A 58 -26.57 4.28 4.55
C CYS A 58 -26.83 2.85 5.04
N GLU A 59 -26.06 2.34 6.00
CA GLU A 59 -26.27 0.99 6.50
C GLU A 59 -27.54 0.90 7.36
N PRO A 60 -28.31 -0.20 7.24
CA PRO A 60 -29.57 -0.40 7.95
C PRO A 60 -29.40 -0.66 9.45
N TYR A 61 -28.18 -0.67 9.94
CA TYR A 61 -27.82 -0.90 11.33
C TYR A 61 -26.74 0.07 11.80
N GLN A 62 -26.64 0.24 13.10
CA GLN A 62 -25.59 1.07 13.69
C GLN A 62 -24.22 0.42 13.48
N VAL A 63 -23.38 1.04 12.66
CA VAL A 63 -21.99 0.61 12.46
C VAL A 63 -21.15 1.04 13.66
N LYS A 64 -20.51 0.07 14.33
CA LYS A 64 -19.56 0.31 15.41
C LYS A 64 -18.14 0.53 14.89
N GLY A 65 -17.78 -0.18 13.81
CA GLY A 65 -16.48 -0.03 13.19
C GLY A 65 -16.26 -0.96 12.01
N ILE A 66 -15.23 -0.64 11.23
CA ILE A 66 -14.74 -1.50 10.15
C ILE A 66 -13.68 -2.43 10.72
N VAL A 67 -13.92 -3.72 10.61
CA VAL A 67 -13.02 -4.78 11.11
C VAL A 67 -11.89 -5.04 10.12
N SER A 68 -12.20 -5.07 8.83
CA SER A 68 -11.23 -5.29 7.77
C SER A 68 -11.74 -4.72 6.45
N PHE A 69 -10.84 -4.08 5.68
CA PHE A 69 -11.13 -3.64 4.31
C PHE A 69 -10.78 -4.70 3.26
N ARG A 70 -9.90 -5.63 3.61
CA ARG A 70 -9.36 -6.62 2.67
C ARG A 70 -8.88 -7.82 3.47
N THR A 71 -9.68 -8.88 3.46
CA THR A 71 -9.26 -10.14 4.05
C THR A 71 -8.66 -11.03 2.98
N LYS A 72 -7.60 -11.77 3.32
CA LYS A 72 -7.02 -12.81 2.47
C LYS A 72 -7.62 -14.19 2.76
N GLU A 73 -8.77 -14.26 3.40
CA GLU A 73 -9.41 -15.54 3.80
C GLU A 73 -9.69 -16.49 2.63
N HIS A 74 -9.76 -15.95 1.43
CA HIS A 74 -9.97 -16.73 0.19
C HIS A 74 -8.73 -16.83 -0.69
N GLY A 75 -7.55 -16.56 -0.13
CA GLY A 75 -6.28 -16.59 -0.83
C GLY A 75 -6.04 -15.41 -1.76
N TRP A 76 -4.85 -15.38 -2.32
CA TRP A 76 -4.43 -14.43 -3.32
C TRP A 76 -4.67 -15.03 -4.70
N THR A 77 -5.66 -14.55 -5.44
CA THR A 77 -5.94 -15.08 -6.78
C THR A 77 -5.54 -14.07 -7.85
N PRO A 78 -4.86 -14.53 -8.93
CA PRO A 78 -4.48 -13.66 -10.06
C PRO A 78 -5.68 -13.06 -10.81
N ARG A 79 -6.88 -13.60 -10.62
CA ARG A 79 -8.11 -13.22 -11.33
C ARG A 79 -8.99 -12.20 -10.61
N GLY A 80 -8.46 -11.57 -9.62
CA GLY A 80 -9.16 -10.52 -8.89
C GLY A 80 -9.29 -10.86 -7.41
N PHE A 81 -8.94 -9.87 -6.64
CA PHE A 81 -9.20 -9.88 -5.22
C PHE A 81 -10.70 -9.91 -4.99
N LYS A 82 -11.15 -10.87 -4.23
CA LYS A 82 -12.40 -10.69 -3.53
C LYS A 82 -12.10 -9.75 -2.36
N TYR A 83 -12.31 -8.46 -2.58
CA TYR A 83 -12.24 -7.50 -1.49
C TYR A 83 -13.42 -7.75 -0.55
N ASN A 84 -13.16 -8.34 0.59
CA ASN A 84 -14.15 -8.51 1.62
C ASN A 84 -14.02 -7.36 2.61
N LEU A 85 -15.04 -6.52 2.67
CA LEU A 85 -15.20 -5.53 3.72
C LEU A 85 -15.98 -6.18 4.86
N LYS A 86 -15.38 -6.22 6.05
CA LYS A 86 -16.05 -6.67 7.27
C LYS A 86 -16.36 -5.50 8.17
N VAL A 87 -17.62 -5.37 8.52
CA VAL A 87 -18.14 -4.29 9.37
C VAL A 87 -18.80 -4.89 10.60
N MET A 88 -18.50 -4.35 11.77
CA MET A 88 -19.14 -4.76 13.03
C MET A 88 -20.25 -3.78 13.39
N ASP A 89 -21.43 -4.31 13.71
CA ASP A 89 -22.55 -3.51 14.18
C ASP A 89 -22.53 -3.24 15.70
N GLY A 90 -23.50 -2.46 16.18
CA GLY A 90 -23.64 -2.13 17.59
C GLY A 90 -23.92 -3.32 18.51
N LYS A 91 -24.36 -4.44 17.96
CA LYS A 91 -24.61 -5.70 18.68
C LYS A 91 -23.40 -6.64 18.67
N GLY A 92 -22.31 -6.26 17.97
CA GLY A 92 -21.11 -7.07 17.81
C GLY A 92 -21.20 -8.11 16.70
N ILE A 93 -22.23 -8.04 15.84
CA ILE A 93 -22.38 -8.93 14.68
C ILE A 93 -21.49 -8.42 13.55
N ILE A 94 -20.78 -9.34 12.90
CA ILE A 94 -19.94 -9.03 11.74
C ILE A 94 -20.75 -9.25 10.46
N HIS A 95 -20.87 -8.19 9.68
CA HIS A 95 -21.46 -8.21 8.34
C HIS A 95 -20.33 -8.26 7.31
N ASP A 96 -20.41 -9.21 6.39
CA ASP A 96 -19.42 -9.44 5.34
C ASP A 96 -19.96 -8.98 3.99
N TYR A 97 -19.27 -8.00 3.39
CA TYR A 97 -19.60 -7.45 2.08
C TYR A 97 -18.62 -7.99 1.05
N THR A 98 -19.07 -8.93 0.27
CA THR A 98 -18.28 -9.51 -0.82
C THR A 98 -18.54 -8.76 -2.13
N ASN A 99 -17.49 -8.58 -2.93
CA ASN A 99 -17.50 -8.10 -4.33
C ASN A 99 -18.55 -7.00 -4.68
N GLU A 100 -19.71 -7.42 -5.20
CA GLU A 100 -20.73 -6.52 -5.77
C GLU A 100 -21.39 -5.60 -4.72
N ARG A 101 -21.41 -6.02 -3.46
CA ARG A 101 -21.96 -5.23 -2.36
C ARG A 101 -20.92 -4.35 -1.67
N ASN A 102 -19.65 -4.53 -2.01
CA ASN A 102 -18.57 -3.75 -1.42
C ASN A 102 -18.25 -2.52 -2.26
N LEU A 103 -19.13 -1.54 -2.23
CA LEU A 103 -19.00 -0.29 -3.00
C LEU A 103 -17.72 0.49 -2.67
N ILE A 104 -17.24 0.42 -1.43
CA ILE A 104 -16.01 1.11 -1.01
C ILE A 104 -14.80 0.51 -1.74
N SER A 105 -14.63 -0.82 -1.68
CA SER A 105 -13.49 -1.47 -2.30
C SER A 105 -13.59 -1.46 -3.82
N THR A 106 -14.80 -1.62 -4.37
CA THR A 106 -15.03 -1.52 -5.83
C THR A 106 -14.71 -0.11 -6.32
N GLY A 107 -15.22 0.92 -5.66
CA GLY A 107 -14.93 2.30 -6.01
C GLY A 107 -13.44 2.65 -5.88
N PHE A 108 -12.75 2.08 -4.90
CA PHE A 108 -11.29 2.20 -4.78
C PHE A 108 -10.54 1.49 -5.90
N ALA A 109 -10.96 0.26 -6.26
CA ALA A 109 -10.35 -0.51 -7.35
C ALA A 109 -10.54 0.18 -8.70
N CYS A 110 -11.70 0.82 -8.91
CA CYS A 110 -12.02 1.62 -10.10
C CYS A 110 -11.43 3.05 -10.02
N GLU A 111 -10.70 3.38 -8.96
CA GLU A 111 -10.07 4.69 -8.77
C GLU A 111 -11.02 5.89 -8.66
N MET A 112 -12.30 5.64 -8.39
CA MET A 112 -13.36 6.65 -8.36
C MET A 112 -13.48 7.40 -7.02
N THR A 113 -12.87 6.87 -5.95
CA THR A 113 -13.14 7.30 -4.57
C THR A 113 -11.97 7.99 -3.90
N ASN A 114 -10.88 8.18 -4.60
CA ASN A 114 -9.67 8.77 -4.06
C ASN A 114 -9.84 10.26 -3.72
N ARG A 115 -9.04 10.72 -2.78
CA ARG A 115 -8.89 12.16 -2.52
C ARG A 115 -8.41 12.87 -3.78
N TYR A 116 -8.85 14.10 -3.98
CA TYR A 116 -8.44 14.91 -5.14
C TYR A 116 -6.91 15.00 -5.30
N SER A 117 -6.18 15.18 -4.19
CA SER A 117 -4.72 15.21 -4.18
C SER A 117 -4.06 13.92 -4.69
N CYS A 118 -4.74 12.78 -4.60
CA CYS A 118 -4.22 11.51 -5.11
C CYS A 118 -4.32 11.40 -6.63
N TYR A 119 -5.26 12.10 -7.26
CA TYR A 119 -5.37 12.17 -8.71
C TYR A 119 -4.28 13.03 -9.36
N LYS A 120 -3.71 13.96 -8.60
CA LYS A 120 -2.58 14.80 -9.01
C LYS A 120 -1.35 14.55 -8.14
N CYS A 121 -1.10 13.27 -7.83
CA CYS A 121 -0.05 12.89 -6.90
C CYS A 121 1.34 13.13 -7.49
N GLN A 122 2.06 14.11 -6.96
CA GLN A 122 3.45 14.40 -7.34
C GLN A 122 4.45 13.34 -6.87
N PHE A 123 4.02 12.40 -6.02
CA PHE A 123 4.85 11.30 -5.52
C PHE A 123 4.60 9.98 -6.28
N ALA A 124 3.76 9.99 -7.31
CA ALA A 124 3.67 8.87 -8.24
C ALA A 124 4.90 8.88 -9.16
N GLY A 125 5.47 7.72 -9.41
CA GLY A 125 6.69 7.58 -10.22
C GLY A 125 7.62 6.52 -9.68
N THR A 126 8.70 6.25 -10.40
CA THR A 126 9.77 5.33 -9.97
C THR A 126 10.84 6.02 -9.13
N HIS A 127 10.93 7.35 -9.21
CA HIS A 127 11.80 8.13 -8.33
C HIS A 127 11.14 8.31 -6.98
N ARG A 128 11.70 7.69 -5.97
CA ARG A 128 11.18 7.68 -4.61
C ARG A 128 12.14 8.36 -3.63
N MET A 129 11.60 8.87 -2.56
CA MET A 129 12.38 9.41 -1.44
C MET A 129 12.64 8.36 -0.35
N SER A 130 12.08 7.18 -0.50
CA SER A 130 12.27 6.03 0.39
C SER A 130 13.48 5.22 0.00
N ASP A 131 13.99 4.41 0.92
CA ASP A 131 15.05 3.44 0.66
C ASP A 131 14.50 2.23 -0.10
N PHE A 132 13.26 1.85 0.20
CA PHE A 132 12.54 0.75 -0.47
C PHE A 132 11.11 1.14 -0.84
N THR A 133 10.64 0.59 -1.96
CA THR A 133 9.20 0.52 -2.29
C THR A 133 8.76 -0.93 -2.27
N ILE A 134 7.65 -1.22 -1.58
CA ILE A 134 7.05 -2.56 -1.55
C ILE A 134 5.63 -2.55 -2.10
N GLY A 135 5.20 -3.67 -2.64
CA GLY A 135 3.82 -3.82 -3.11
C GLY A 135 3.54 -5.20 -3.67
N ASP A 136 2.31 -5.43 -4.10
CA ASP A 136 1.93 -6.68 -4.75
C ASP A 136 2.64 -6.79 -6.11
N CYS A 137 3.23 -7.95 -6.41
CA CYS A 137 3.89 -8.22 -7.68
C CYS A 137 2.86 -8.74 -8.70
N TRP A 138 2.21 -7.83 -9.42
CA TRP A 138 1.22 -8.17 -10.42
C TRP A 138 1.85 -8.65 -11.72
N GLY A 139 1.26 -9.67 -12.35
CA GLY A 139 1.51 -10.05 -13.74
C GLY A 139 2.85 -10.74 -14.04
N VAL A 140 3.71 -10.94 -13.06
CA VAL A 140 5.00 -11.62 -13.28
C VAL A 140 4.76 -13.10 -13.47
N SER A 141 4.81 -13.55 -14.71
CA SER A 141 4.46 -14.92 -15.12
C SER A 141 5.36 -16.00 -14.53
N VAL A 142 6.59 -15.63 -14.16
CA VAL A 142 7.60 -16.54 -13.58
C VAL A 142 7.13 -17.12 -12.24
N PHE A 143 6.23 -16.40 -11.52
CA PHE A 143 5.79 -16.78 -10.17
C PHE A 143 4.39 -17.40 -10.12
N LYS A 144 3.76 -17.65 -11.28
CA LYS A 144 2.34 -18.09 -11.34
C LYS A 144 2.07 -19.44 -10.72
N GLU A 145 3.04 -20.33 -10.69
CA GLU A 145 2.82 -21.75 -10.36
C GLU A 145 3.09 -22.09 -8.89
N GLN A 146 3.74 -21.24 -8.13
CA GLN A 146 4.27 -21.59 -6.81
C GLN A 146 3.69 -20.83 -5.62
N HIS A 147 2.89 -19.77 -5.83
CA HIS A 147 2.58 -18.87 -4.71
C HIS A 147 1.08 -18.58 -4.60
N THR A 148 0.36 -19.49 -3.97
CA THR A 148 -1.05 -19.28 -3.58
C THR A 148 -1.23 -18.07 -2.66
N ASP A 149 -0.19 -17.71 -1.91
CA ASP A 149 -0.19 -16.59 -0.96
C ASP A 149 0.24 -15.26 -1.58
N GLY A 150 0.65 -15.28 -2.85
CA GLY A 150 1.12 -14.12 -3.62
C GLY A 150 2.60 -13.83 -3.45
N VAL A 151 3.10 -12.91 -4.25
CA VAL A 151 4.49 -12.44 -4.25
C VAL A 151 4.51 -10.94 -4.05
N SER A 152 5.44 -10.44 -3.24
CA SER A 152 5.69 -9.02 -3.06
C SER A 152 6.80 -8.54 -3.99
N ALA A 153 6.60 -7.38 -4.60
CA ALA A 153 7.69 -6.65 -5.26
C ALA A 153 8.43 -5.80 -4.22
N ILE A 154 9.77 -5.80 -4.31
CA ILE A 154 10.63 -4.91 -3.53
C ILE A 154 11.51 -4.15 -4.54
N ILE A 155 11.48 -2.82 -4.49
CA ILE A 155 12.33 -1.95 -5.30
C ILE A 155 13.27 -1.23 -4.34
N ALA A 156 14.57 -1.45 -4.48
CA ALA A 156 15.61 -0.72 -3.76
C ALA A 156 16.01 0.52 -4.57
N HIS A 157 16.16 1.67 -3.91
CA HIS A 157 16.36 2.97 -4.56
C HIS A 157 17.79 3.51 -4.48
N SER A 158 18.69 2.81 -3.77
CA SER A 158 20.10 3.16 -3.67
C SER A 158 20.99 1.91 -3.57
N GLU A 159 22.29 2.09 -3.74
CA GLU A 159 23.24 0.99 -3.57
C GLU A 159 23.28 0.48 -2.13
N GLU A 160 23.11 1.37 -1.16
CA GLU A 160 23.01 1.02 0.27
C GLU A 160 21.77 0.17 0.54
N SER A 161 20.63 0.53 -0.09
CA SER A 161 19.39 -0.26 0.02
C SER A 161 19.57 -1.65 -0.61
N VAL A 162 20.27 -1.74 -1.74
CA VAL A 162 20.58 -3.05 -2.35
C VAL A 162 21.47 -3.89 -1.43
N ALA A 163 22.48 -3.28 -0.79
CA ALA A 163 23.35 -3.99 0.15
C ALA A 163 22.56 -4.52 1.35
N LEU A 164 21.71 -3.68 1.93
CA LEU A 164 20.85 -4.06 3.05
C LEU A 164 19.88 -5.21 2.68
N LEU A 165 19.33 -5.20 1.46
CA LEU A 165 18.47 -6.29 0.98
C LEU A 165 19.26 -7.60 0.81
N LYS A 166 20.53 -7.54 0.39
CA LYS A 166 21.40 -8.71 0.30
C LYS A 166 21.68 -9.31 1.68
N ASP A 167 21.89 -8.48 2.69
CA ASP A 167 22.10 -8.95 4.07
C ASP A 167 20.85 -9.63 4.62
N ALA A 168 19.66 -9.15 4.23
CA ALA A 168 18.37 -9.73 4.60
C ALA A 168 18.03 -11.04 3.84
N HIS A 169 18.80 -11.43 2.83
CA HIS A 169 18.52 -12.59 1.96
C HIS A 169 18.43 -13.91 2.73
N ALA A 170 19.09 -14.03 3.87
CA ALA A 170 18.98 -15.22 4.71
C ALA A 170 17.59 -15.45 5.31
N PHE A 171 16.74 -14.42 5.31
CA PHE A 171 15.39 -14.43 5.88
C PHE A 171 14.29 -14.30 4.82
N LEU A 172 14.66 -14.13 3.55
CA LEU A 172 13.74 -13.86 2.45
C LEU A 172 14.05 -14.78 1.27
N GLU A 173 13.03 -15.34 0.65
CA GLU A 173 13.15 -15.92 -0.68
C GLU A 173 13.05 -14.79 -1.70
N VAL A 174 14.16 -14.44 -2.32
CA VAL A 174 14.28 -13.29 -3.22
C VAL A 174 14.61 -13.77 -4.64
N HIS A 175 13.84 -13.28 -5.60
CA HIS A 175 14.06 -13.50 -7.03
C HIS A 175 14.27 -12.16 -7.72
N GLU A 176 15.31 -12.08 -8.53
CA GLU A 176 15.56 -10.87 -9.33
C GLU A 176 14.49 -10.69 -10.40
N ALA A 177 14.05 -9.47 -10.59
CA ALA A 177 13.07 -9.09 -11.60
C ALA A 177 13.44 -7.77 -12.28
N ASN A 178 13.02 -7.59 -13.53
CA ASN A 178 13.21 -6.32 -14.21
C ASN A 178 12.19 -5.28 -13.72
N LEU A 179 12.63 -4.08 -13.42
CA LEU A 179 11.76 -2.98 -13.02
C LEU A 179 10.68 -2.70 -14.05
N SER A 180 11.01 -2.80 -15.37
CA SER A 180 10.06 -2.63 -16.46
C SER A 180 8.87 -3.57 -16.38
N ASP A 181 9.10 -4.83 -15.98
CA ASP A 181 8.05 -5.84 -15.88
C ASP A 181 7.15 -5.57 -14.67
N ILE A 182 7.75 -5.16 -13.54
CA ILE A 182 7.00 -4.73 -12.37
C ILE A 182 6.11 -3.53 -12.68
N VAL A 183 6.66 -2.52 -13.36
CA VAL A 183 5.95 -1.28 -13.74
C VAL A 183 4.84 -1.55 -14.73
N ALA A 184 5.07 -2.38 -15.75
CA ALA A 184 4.08 -2.71 -16.77
C ALA A 184 2.78 -3.28 -16.19
N HIS A 185 2.90 -4.04 -15.09
CA HIS A 185 1.76 -4.67 -14.43
C HIS A 185 1.28 -3.91 -13.18
N ASN A 186 2.06 -2.94 -12.72
CA ASN A 186 1.74 -2.06 -11.58
C ASN A 186 1.67 -0.59 -12.03
N LYS A 187 0.71 -0.28 -12.89
CA LYS A 187 0.52 1.10 -13.41
C LYS A 187 0.46 2.17 -12.31
N ARG A 188 0.04 1.78 -11.11
CA ARG A 188 -0.01 2.66 -9.93
C ARG A 188 1.36 3.16 -9.45
N ILE A 189 2.47 2.56 -9.93
CA ILE A 189 3.82 3.07 -9.66
C ILE A 189 4.03 4.40 -10.40
N CYS A 190 3.63 4.50 -11.67
CA CYS A 190 4.02 5.57 -12.58
C CYS A 190 2.91 6.55 -12.95
N LEU A 191 1.64 6.18 -12.79
CA LEU A 191 0.54 7.02 -13.24
C LEU A 191 -0.03 7.86 -12.11
N CYS A 192 0.04 9.19 -12.27
CA CYS A 192 -0.99 10.05 -11.72
C CYS A 192 -2.33 9.58 -12.25
N LYS A 193 -3.30 9.48 -11.38
CA LYS A 193 -4.64 9.05 -11.73
C LYS A 193 -5.36 10.22 -12.38
N ASP A 194 -5.24 10.35 -13.69
CA ASP A 194 -6.04 11.34 -14.42
C ASP A 194 -7.50 10.91 -14.40
N ASN A 195 -8.30 11.60 -13.61
CA ASN A 195 -9.75 11.56 -13.73
C ASN A 195 -10.14 12.29 -15.00
N THR A 196 -10.12 11.60 -16.12
CA THR A 196 -10.87 11.99 -17.31
C THR A 196 -12.29 11.45 -17.17
N PHE A 197 -13.12 12.16 -16.40
CA PHE A 197 -14.57 12.09 -16.51
C PHE A 197 -15.07 13.21 -17.39
#